data_db5f39e37b6009254a2ce20fdeefe4b6
#
_entry.id   db5f39e37b6009254a2ce20fdeefe4b6
#
_cell.length_a   1.000
_cell.length_b   1.000
_cell.length_c   1.000
_cell.angle_alpha   90.00
_cell.angle_beta   90.00
_cell.angle_gamma   90.00
#
_symmetry.space_group_name_H-M   'P 1'
#
loop_
_entity.id
_entity.type
_entity.pdbx_description
1 polymer ?
#
loop_
_entity_poly.entity_id
_entity_poly.type
_entity_poly.pdbx_seq_one_letter_code
_entity_poly.pdbx_strand_id
1 'polypeptide(L)'
;MTRRNPVNRAQRRLNRPPRERFATRTLAFDADGDTCRGTLYLPAGDDEDPPTVVMAPGLGAERTFGYPAVAERFADAGYAAFLFDYREFGASDGDSQAVHPANQRADYEAAIDRVGRVDAVGREIVLWGASLSAAHVLTLAAERRDVDAVIGAVPMLDGRAIARRRGGRYLARSGLAGIRDLLGYRLGRGRTVPIVGGTEELAAITEPGTKRKYLDLVDRESTWRNETPARSLLRVANYRPVERIAEIRAPTLLLAGTDDAIVDSDAVVSAGERLSRGTVVSMPADHFSPFGEDFEPAVGHQLSFLRDVFDQ
;
A
#
# COMPACT_ATOMS: atom_id res chain seq x y z
N MET A 1 -35.02 -21.96 22.11
CA MET A 1 -33.76 -21.24 21.78
C MET A 1 -32.69 -22.27 21.51
N THR A 2 -32.50 -22.62 20.25
CA THR A 2 -31.53 -23.64 19.80
C THR A 2 -30.22 -22.91 19.46
N ARG A 3 -29.18 -23.11 20.27
CA ARG A 3 -27.83 -22.62 20.01
C ARG A 3 -27.31 -23.19 18.70
N ARG A 4 -27.13 -22.39 17.67
CA ARG A 4 -26.52 -22.79 16.39
C ARG A 4 -25.01 -23.05 16.62
N ASN A 5 -24.57 -24.24 16.24
CA ASN A 5 -23.22 -24.76 16.46
C ASN A 5 -22.20 -24.02 15.57
N PRO A 6 -21.15 -23.33 16.12
CA PRO A 6 -20.17 -22.58 15.35
C PRO A 6 -19.33 -23.42 14.38
N VAL A 7 -19.15 -24.72 14.64
CA VAL A 7 -18.39 -25.64 13.77
C VAL A 7 -19.02 -25.79 12.37
N ASN A 8 -20.32 -25.55 12.24
CA ASN A 8 -21.03 -25.69 10.95
C ASN A 8 -20.84 -24.49 10.00
N ARG A 9 -20.38 -23.34 10.52
CA ARG A 9 -20.09 -22.12 9.72
C ARG A 9 -18.77 -22.23 8.95
N ALA A 10 -17.71 -22.72 9.61
CA ALA A 10 -16.39 -22.88 9.00
C ALA A 10 -16.39 -23.93 7.87
N GLN A 11 -17.06 -25.07 8.08
CA GLN A 11 -17.16 -26.12 7.07
C GLN A 11 -18.00 -25.75 5.84
N ARG A 12 -19.00 -24.87 5.98
CA ARG A 12 -19.77 -24.38 4.82
C ARG A 12 -18.96 -23.41 3.94
N ARG A 13 -18.00 -22.66 4.51
CA ARG A 13 -17.09 -21.77 3.74
C ARG A 13 -16.07 -22.55 2.90
N LEU A 14 -15.57 -23.69 3.41
CA LEU A 14 -14.55 -24.51 2.73
C LEU A 14 -15.08 -25.28 1.51
N ASN A 15 -16.39 -25.47 1.37
CA ASN A 15 -17.03 -26.25 0.29
C ASN A 15 -17.63 -25.41 -0.84
N ARG A 16 -17.43 -24.09 -0.86
CA ARG A 16 -17.85 -23.25 -2.01
C ARG A 16 -16.80 -23.27 -3.11
N PRO A 17 -17.19 -23.31 -4.39
CA PRO A 17 -16.25 -23.18 -5.50
C PRO A 17 -15.53 -21.83 -5.42
N PRO A 18 -14.26 -21.72 -5.87
CA PRO A 18 -13.42 -20.55 -5.70
C PRO A 18 -14.03 -19.21 -6.18
N ARG A 19 -14.95 -19.24 -7.16
CA ARG A 19 -15.61 -18.05 -7.73
C ARG A 19 -16.77 -17.47 -6.91
N GLU A 20 -17.19 -18.14 -5.83
CA GLU A 20 -18.31 -17.71 -4.98
C GLU A 20 -17.89 -17.23 -3.59
N ARG A 21 -16.59 -17.08 -3.33
CA ARG A 21 -16.07 -16.73 -2.01
C ARG A 21 -16.18 -15.23 -1.69
N PHE A 22 -16.21 -14.39 -2.71
CA PHE A 22 -16.40 -12.94 -2.60
C PHE A 22 -17.05 -12.38 -3.87
N ALA A 23 -17.65 -11.18 -3.73
CA ALA A 23 -18.15 -10.40 -4.86
C ALA A 23 -17.25 -9.16 -5.06
N THR A 24 -17.25 -8.61 -6.28
CA THR A 24 -16.49 -7.37 -6.57
C THR A 24 -17.41 -6.28 -7.08
N ARG A 25 -17.09 -5.03 -6.71
CA ARG A 25 -17.75 -3.81 -7.23
C ARG A 25 -16.68 -2.78 -7.56
N THR A 26 -16.76 -2.15 -8.73
CA THR A 26 -15.97 -0.97 -9.02
C THR A 26 -16.57 0.24 -8.31
N LEU A 27 -15.75 0.97 -7.58
CA LEU A 27 -16.12 2.25 -6.97
C LEU A 27 -15.29 3.36 -7.56
N ALA A 28 -15.93 4.52 -7.76
CA ALA A 28 -15.28 5.77 -8.10
C ALA A 28 -15.50 6.79 -6.97
N PHE A 29 -14.55 7.70 -6.78
CA PHE A 29 -14.62 8.76 -5.80
C PHE A 29 -13.85 10.00 -6.28
N ASP A 30 -14.28 11.15 -5.83
CA ASP A 30 -13.60 12.41 -6.07
C ASP A 30 -12.44 12.60 -5.08
N ALA A 31 -11.31 13.01 -5.58
CA ALA A 31 -10.14 13.38 -4.82
C ALA A 31 -9.59 14.71 -5.35
N ASP A 32 -10.04 15.82 -4.77
CA ASP A 32 -9.71 17.21 -5.16
C ASP A 32 -9.99 17.54 -6.64
N GLY A 33 -11.08 17.00 -7.20
CA GLY A 33 -11.52 17.22 -8.57
C GLY A 33 -11.03 16.18 -9.58
N ASP A 34 -10.14 15.28 -9.19
CA ASP A 34 -9.75 14.11 -9.99
C ASP A 34 -10.58 12.88 -9.56
N THR A 35 -11.01 12.06 -10.50
CA THR A 35 -11.71 10.81 -10.18
C THR A 35 -10.74 9.68 -9.94
N CYS A 36 -10.68 9.18 -8.71
CA CYS A 36 -10.00 7.94 -8.39
C CYS A 36 -10.95 6.74 -8.51
N ARG A 37 -10.40 5.57 -8.86
CA ARG A 37 -11.16 4.32 -9.06
C ARG A 37 -10.50 3.16 -8.33
N GLY A 38 -11.34 2.27 -7.81
CA GLY A 38 -10.88 1.05 -7.13
C GLY A 38 -11.88 -0.08 -7.24
N THR A 39 -11.46 -1.24 -6.76
CA THR A 39 -12.28 -2.45 -6.66
C THR A 39 -12.56 -2.74 -5.19
N LEU A 40 -13.84 -2.80 -4.84
CA LEU A 40 -14.31 -3.29 -3.55
C LEU A 40 -14.56 -4.80 -3.66
N TYR A 41 -13.87 -5.56 -2.84
CA TYR A 41 -14.06 -7.00 -2.65
C TYR A 41 -14.93 -7.18 -1.41
N LEU A 42 -16.06 -7.86 -1.56
CA LEU A 42 -17.04 -8.11 -0.49
C LEU A 42 -17.02 -9.59 -0.14
N PRO A 43 -16.84 -9.96 1.12
CA PRO A 43 -16.88 -11.36 1.53
C PRO A 43 -18.24 -11.99 1.23
N ALA A 44 -18.22 -13.28 0.86
CA ALA A 44 -19.47 -14.02 0.73
C ALA A 44 -19.93 -14.48 2.11
N GLY A 45 -21.13 -14.09 2.53
CA GLY A 45 -21.72 -14.50 3.81
C GLY A 45 -22.85 -13.59 4.23
N ASP A 46 -23.46 -13.94 5.37
CA ASP A 46 -24.57 -13.21 5.97
C ASP A 46 -24.07 -12.17 7.00
N ASP A 47 -22.76 -11.88 7.07
CA ASP A 47 -22.23 -10.82 7.93
C ASP A 47 -22.53 -9.48 7.26
N GLU A 48 -23.46 -8.73 7.83
CA GLU A 48 -24.01 -7.51 7.26
C GLU A 48 -23.02 -6.34 7.33
N ASP A 49 -22.00 -6.39 8.21
CA ASP A 49 -21.07 -5.28 8.48
C ASP A 49 -19.61 -5.76 8.61
N PRO A 50 -18.97 -6.27 7.53
CA PRO A 50 -17.57 -6.69 7.63
C PRO A 50 -16.62 -5.50 7.82
N PRO A 51 -15.58 -5.59 8.69
CA PRO A 51 -14.52 -4.59 8.75
C PRO A 51 -13.88 -4.38 7.38
N THR A 52 -13.51 -3.15 7.07
CA THR A 52 -13.01 -2.80 5.73
C THR A 52 -11.53 -2.49 5.73
N VAL A 53 -10.78 -3.22 4.91
CA VAL A 53 -9.38 -2.96 4.62
C VAL A 53 -9.27 -2.01 3.42
N VAL A 54 -8.89 -0.76 3.65
CA VAL A 54 -8.63 0.20 2.58
C VAL A 54 -7.18 0.05 2.14
N MET A 55 -6.95 -0.15 0.83
CA MET A 55 -5.67 -0.60 0.28
C MET A 55 -5.24 0.24 -0.91
N ALA A 56 -3.95 0.54 -0.99
CA ALA A 56 -3.36 1.19 -2.16
C ALA A 56 -1.95 0.66 -2.46
N PRO A 57 -1.50 0.75 -3.73
CA PRO A 57 -0.22 0.22 -4.20
C PRO A 57 0.98 1.05 -3.72
N GLY A 58 2.18 0.46 -3.82
CA GLY A 58 3.44 1.11 -3.51
C GLY A 58 3.87 2.16 -4.54
N LEU A 59 5.14 2.58 -4.45
CA LEU A 59 5.71 3.65 -5.29
C LEU A 59 5.58 3.35 -6.78
N GLY A 60 4.80 4.18 -7.47
CA GLY A 60 4.64 4.12 -8.92
C GLY A 60 3.89 2.90 -9.46
N ALA A 61 3.32 2.08 -8.59
CA ALA A 61 2.57 0.89 -8.97
C ALA A 61 1.07 1.19 -9.14
N GLU A 62 0.38 0.31 -9.84
CA GLU A 62 -1.07 0.28 -9.98
C GLU A 62 -1.67 -0.84 -9.13
N ARG A 63 -2.97 -0.74 -8.82
CA ARG A 63 -3.67 -1.75 -8.00
C ARG A 63 -3.61 -3.17 -8.58
N THR A 64 -3.36 -3.31 -9.89
CA THR A 64 -3.27 -4.61 -10.57
C THR A 64 -1.94 -5.34 -10.35
N PHE A 65 -0.93 -4.71 -9.72
CA PHE A 65 0.42 -5.25 -9.54
C PHE A 65 0.53 -6.21 -8.34
N GLY A 66 -0.09 -7.38 -8.42
CA GLY A 66 -0.04 -8.41 -7.37
C GLY A 66 -0.96 -8.16 -6.16
N TYR A 67 -1.46 -6.95 -5.97
CA TYR A 67 -2.31 -6.58 -4.83
C TYR A 67 -3.72 -7.19 -4.83
N PRO A 68 -4.35 -7.52 -5.98
CA PRO A 68 -5.63 -8.19 -6.00
C PRO A 68 -5.65 -9.49 -5.19
N ALA A 69 -4.57 -10.29 -5.27
CA ALA A 69 -4.47 -11.52 -4.50
C ALA A 69 -4.55 -11.28 -2.98
N VAL A 70 -3.99 -10.19 -2.47
CA VAL A 70 -4.07 -9.80 -1.05
C VAL A 70 -5.51 -9.42 -0.69
N ALA A 71 -6.17 -8.59 -1.52
CA ALA A 71 -7.56 -8.17 -1.31
C ALA A 71 -8.52 -9.37 -1.34
N GLU A 72 -8.33 -10.31 -2.26
CA GLU A 72 -9.10 -11.55 -2.34
C GLU A 72 -8.95 -12.41 -1.09
N ARG A 73 -7.73 -12.50 -0.53
CA ARG A 73 -7.50 -13.27 0.70
C ARG A 73 -8.14 -12.60 1.92
N PHE A 74 -8.17 -11.27 1.99
CA PHE A 74 -8.95 -10.57 3.01
C PHE A 74 -10.46 -10.85 2.85
N ALA A 75 -10.98 -10.79 1.63
CA ALA A 75 -12.39 -11.08 1.37
C ALA A 75 -12.77 -12.54 1.68
N ASP A 76 -11.90 -13.50 1.32
CA ASP A 76 -12.06 -14.92 1.68
C ASP A 76 -12.09 -15.14 3.20
N ALA A 77 -11.39 -14.30 3.96
CA ALA A 77 -11.31 -14.36 5.42
C ALA A 77 -12.46 -13.63 6.13
N GLY A 78 -13.34 -12.93 5.40
CA GLY A 78 -14.52 -12.26 5.97
C GLY A 78 -14.38 -10.75 6.15
N TYR A 79 -13.30 -10.14 5.64
CA TYR A 79 -13.10 -8.69 5.62
C TYR A 79 -13.53 -8.12 4.27
N ALA A 80 -14.14 -6.94 4.22
CA ALA A 80 -14.22 -6.20 2.98
C ALA A 80 -12.83 -5.61 2.65
N ALA A 81 -12.47 -5.54 1.36
CA ALA A 81 -11.21 -4.91 0.96
C ALA A 81 -11.47 -3.93 -0.20
N PHE A 82 -11.06 -2.68 -0.03
CA PHE A 82 -11.16 -1.65 -1.06
C PHE A 82 -9.77 -1.29 -1.57
N LEU A 83 -9.40 -1.80 -2.73
CA LEU A 83 -8.12 -1.59 -3.39
C LEU A 83 -8.29 -0.57 -4.53
N PHE A 84 -7.63 0.60 -4.44
CA PHE A 84 -7.79 1.69 -5.40
C PHE A 84 -6.46 2.12 -6.06
N ASP A 85 -6.57 2.78 -7.22
CA ASP A 85 -5.46 3.49 -7.84
C ASP A 85 -5.44 4.94 -7.37
N TYR A 86 -4.26 5.46 -7.05
CA TYR A 86 -4.07 6.89 -6.84
C TYR A 86 -4.36 7.68 -8.11
N ARG A 87 -4.71 8.97 -8.00
CA ARG A 87 -4.71 9.87 -9.16
C ARG A 87 -3.39 9.75 -9.93
N GLU A 88 -3.42 9.94 -11.23
CA GLU A 88 -2.28 9.79 -12.15
C GLU A 88 -1.85 8.34 -12.44
N PHE A 89 -2.51 7.33 -11.85
CA PHE A 89 -2.16 5.92 -12.03
C PHE A 89 -3.37 5.06 -12.39
N GLY A 90 -3.12 4.01 -13.15
CA GLY A 90 -4.07 2.95 -13.46
C GLY A 90 -5.37 3.44 -14.07
N ALA A 91 -6.50 3.10 -13.46
CA ALA A 91 -7.83 3.50 -13.94
C ALA A 91 -8.29 4.87 -13.41
N SER A 92 -7.52 5.54 -12.54
CA SER A 92 -7.81 6.87 -12.01
C SER A 92 -7.46 7.96 -13.01
N ASP A 93 -8.03 9.15 -12.85
CA ASP A 93 -7.78 10.29 -13.74
C ASP A 93 -6.33 10.79 -13.63
N GLY A 94 -5.85 11.39 -14.72
CA GLY A 94 -4.46 11.80 -14.90
C GLY A 94 -3.60 10.71 -15.57
N ASP A 95 -2.47 11.13 -16.14
CA ASP A 95 -1.60 10.24 -16.93
C ASP A 95 -0.11 10.50 -16.73
N SER A 96 0.25 11.45 -15.83
CA SER A 96 1.64 11.85 -15.65
C SER A 96 2.44 10.89 -14.76
N GLN A 97 1.75 9.95 -14.10
CA GLN A 97 2.34 9.04 -13.11
C GLN A 97 3.17 9.77 -12.03
N ALA A 98 2.70 10.95 -11.62
CA ALA A 98 3.37 11.77 -10.64
C ALA A 98 3.20 11.20 -9.23
N VAL A 99 4.31 10.84 -8.59
CA VAL A 99 4.32 10.46 -7.18
C VAL A 99 4.39 11.72 -6.33
N HIS A 100 3.29 12.00 -5.62
CA HIS A 100 3.18 13.13 -4.72
C HIS A 100 2.58 12.69 -3.38
N PRO A 101 3.39 12.50 -2.32
CA PRO A 101 2.91 11.93 -1.05
C PRO A 101 1.70 12.66 -0.44
N ALA A 102 1.63 14.00 -0.54
CA ALA A 102 0.48 14.74 -0.02
C ALA A 102 -0.80 14.47 -0.81
N ASN A 103 -0.73 14.44 -2.15
CA ASN A 103 -1.91 14.13 -2.98
C ASN A 103 -2.35 12.67 -2.75
N GLN A 104 -1.40 11.72 -2.71
CA GLN A 104 -1.71 10.32 -2.48
C GLN A 104 -2.33 10.06 -1.10
N ARG A 105 -1.96 10.84 -0.07
CA ARG A 105 -2.65 10.79 1.22
C ARG A 105 -4.07 11.37 1.13
N ALA A 106 -4.27 12.46 0.39
CA ALA A 106 -5.60 13.01 0.16
C ALA A 106 -6.49 12.02 -0.61
N ASP A 107 -5.94 11.32 -1.61
CA ASP A 107 -6.65 10.23 -2.31
C ASP A 107 -7.05 9.12 -1.35
N TYR A 108 -6.17 8.79 -0.42
CA TYR A 108 -6.44 7.77 0.59
C TYR A 108 -7.56 8.20 1.56
N GLU A 109 -7.55 9.45 2.02
CA GLU A 109 -8.64 10.02 2.84
C GLU A 109 -9.97 9.98 2.11
N ALA A 110 -9.99 10.38 0.84
CA ALA A 110 -11.18 10.32 0.00
C ALA A 110 -11.67 8.86 -0.22
N ALA A 111 -10.74 7.90 -0.32
CA ALA A 111 -11.07 6.48 -0.41
C ALA A 111 -11.72 5.95 0.89
N ILE A 112 -11.21 6.34 2.06
CA ILE A 112 -11.81 6.02 3.36
C ILE A 112 -13.23 6.58 3.44
N ASP A 113 -13.40 7.86 3.13
CA ASP A 113 -14.72 8.51 3.13
C ASP A 113 -15.69 7.87 2.14
N ARG A 114 -15.18 7.42 0.98
CA ARG A 114 -16.01 6.77 -0.04
C ARG A 114 -16.50 5.41 0.42
N VAL A 115 -15.62 4.59 0.98
CA VAL A 115 -16.00 3.24 1.42
C VAL A 115 -16.92 3.30 2.64
N GLY A 116 -16.72 4.25 3.56
CA GLY A 116 -17.58 4.45 4.73
C GLY A 116 -19.04 4.85 4.39
N ARG A 117 -19.34 5.14 3.12
CA ARG A 117 -20.70 5.41 2.62
C ARG A 117 -21.32 4.22 1.88
N VAL A 118 -20.71 3.05 1.97
CA VAL A 118 -21.21 1.83 1.33
C VAL A 118 -21.95 0.99 2.36
N ASP A 119 -23.26 0.81 2.20
CA ASP A 119 -24.12 0.09 3.15
C ASP A 119 -23.73 -1.39 3.35
N ALA A 120 -22.88 -1.95 2.49
CA ALA A 120 -22.47 -3.35 2.54
C ALA A 120 -21.16 -3.59 3.33
N VAL A 121 -20.68 -2.60 4.07
CA VAL A 121 -19.44 -2.71 4.87
C VAL A 121 -19.64 -2.13 6.27
N GLY A 122 -18.87 -2.61 7.23
CA GLY A 122 -18.86 -2.13 8.61
C GLY A 122 -18.18 -0.77 8.76
N ARG A 123 -18.20 -0.28 9.99
CA ARG A 123 -17.59 1.01 10.34
C ARG A 123 -16.12 0.89 10.69
N GLU A 124 -15.67 -0.31 10.98
CA GLU A 124 -14.29 -0.59 11.34
C GLU A 124 -13.39 -0.44 10.11
N ILE A 125 -12.40 0.43 10.23
CA ILE A 125 -11.46 0.78 9.15
C ILE A 125 -10.06 0.28 9.46
N VAL A 126 -9.57 -0.58 8.58
CA VAL A 126 -8.16 -1.00 8.54
C VAL A 126 -7.45 -0.28 7.41
N LEU A 127 -6.33 0.36 7.70
CA LEU A 127 -5.47 0.95 6.67
C LEU A 127 -4.38 -0.05 6.28
N TRP A 128 -4.28 -0.35 5.01
CA TRP A 128 -3.27 -1.26 4.47
C TRP A 128 -2.41 -0.57 3.41
N GLY A 129 -1.10 -0.70 3.51
CA GLY A 129 -0.20 -0.18 2.49
C GLY A 129 1.06 -1.00 2.33
N ALA A 130 1.61 -0.96 1.10
CA ALA A 130 2.90 -1.55 0.77
C ALA A 130 3.93 -0.46 0.48
N SER A 131 5.14 -0.58 1.01
CA SER A 131 6.26 0.33 0.70
C SER A 131 5.90 1.81 0.93
N LEU A 132 5.81 2.63 -0.13
CA LEU A 132 5.39 4.05 -0.04
C LEU A 132 3.96 4.18 0.48
N SER A 133 3.04 3.31 0.08
CA SER A 133 1.68 3.34 0.60
C SER A 133 1.63 3.00 2.09
N ALA A 134 2.52 2.12 2.59
CA ALA A 134 2.69 1.91 4.03
C ALA A 134 3.10 3.21 4.75
N ALA A 135 3.98 4.03 4.12
CA ALA A 135 4.29 5.35 4.63
C ALA A 135 3.06 6.26 4.76
N HIS A 136 2.14 6.18 3.78
CA HIS A 136 0.90 6.96 3.81
C HIS A 136 -0.02 6.51 4.94
N VAL A 137 -0.28 5.22 5.07
CA VAL A 137 -1.17 4.70 6.12
C VAL A 137 -0.63 4.93 7.53
N LEU A 138 0.69 4.84 7.72
CA LEU A 138 1.32 5.19 9.01
C LEU A 138 1.16 6.68 9.33
N THR A 139 1.30 7.56 8.33
CA THR A 139 1.10 9.00 8.53
C THR A 139 -0.36 9.31 8.84
N LEU A 140 -1.30 8.73 8.08
CA LEU A 140 -2.74 8.91 8.31
C LEU A 140 -3.17 8.40 9.68
N ALA A 141 -2.67 7.24 10.10
CA ALA A 141 -2.98 6.68 11.42
C ALA A 141 -2.43 7.53 12.59
N ALA A 142 -1.34 8.27 12.37
CA ALA A 142 -0.86 9.25 13.34
C ALA A 142 -1.78 10.49 13.44
N GLU A 143 -2.48 10.83 12.37
CA GLU A 143 -3.38 12.00 12.28
C GLU A 143 -4.83 11.67 12.66
N ARG A 144 -5.32 10.48 12.29
CA ARG A 144 -6.71 10.02 12.47
C ARG A 144 -6.91 9.27 13.79
N ARG A 145 -8.14 9.30 14.30
CA ARG A 145 -8.55 8.59 15.54
C ARG A 145 -9.60 7.51 15.28
N ASP A 146 -10.12 7.46 14.07
CA ASP A 146 -11.15 6.55 13.58
C ASP A 146 -10.55 5.40 12.73
N VAL A 147 -9.31 5.03 13.00
CA VAL A 147 -8.61 3.88 12.41
C VAL A 147 -8.52 2.78 13.45
N ASP A 148 -9.06 1.60 13.13
CA ASP A 148 -9.13 0.47 14.04
C ASP A 148 -7.89 -0.42 13.98
N ALA A 149 -7.22 -0.51 12.82
CA ALA A 149 -5.94 -1.21 12.67
C ALA A 149 -5.13 -0.68 11.48
N VAL A 150 -3.82 -0.94 11.50
CA VAL A 150 -2.90 -0.56 10.40
C VAL A 150 -2.03 -1.74 10.03
N ILE A 151 -1.85 -1.97 8.74
CA ILE A 151 -0.91 -2.96 8.20
C ILE A 151 0.05 -2.25 7.24
N GLY A 152 1.33 -2.25 7.58
CA GLY A 152 2.42 -1.78 6.72
C GLY A 152 3.28 -2.94 6.24
N ALA A 153 3.15 -3.31 4.97
CA ALA A 153 4.01 -4.33 4.35
C ALA A 153 5.26 -3.67 3.75
N VAL A 154 6.45 -4.15 4.13
CA VAL A 154 7.77 -3.65 3.70
C VAL A 154 7.83 -2.10 3.72
N PRO A 155 7.53 -1.44 4.86
CA PRO A 155 7.15 -0.03 4.91
C PRO A 155 8.31 0.92 4.65
N MET A 156 8.15 1.85 3.73
CA MET A 156 9.06 2.98 3.57
C MET A 156 8.91 3.94 4.76
N LEU A 157 9.86 4.00 5.66
CA LEU A 157 9.80 4.80 6.88
C LEU A 157 10.51 6.15 6.77
N ASP A 158 11.58 6.25 5.99
CA ASP A 158 12.39 7.46 5.83
C ASP A 158 12.98 7.55 4.42
N GLY A 159 12.33 8.34 3.55
CA GLY A 159 12.80 8.56 2.17
C GLY A 159 14.17 9.21 2.11
N ARG A 160 14.54 10.03 3.12
CA ARG A 160 15.87 10.66 3.20
C ARG A 160 16.96 9.65 3.51
N ALA A 161 16.70 8.69 4.40
CA ALA A 161 17.64 7.62 4.72
C ALA A 161 17.89 6.75 3.48
N ILE A 162 16.83 6.34 2.77
CA ILE A 162 16.93 5.58 1.51
C ILE A 162 17.75 6.36 0.47
N ALA A 163 17.44 7.63 0.23
CA ALA A 163 18.15 8.44 -0.74
C ALA A 163 19.65 8.60 -0.39
N ARG A 164 20.00 8.74 0.90
CA ARG A 164 21.40 8.83 1.37
C ARG A 164 22.18 7.55 1.16
N ARG A 165 21.55 6.37 1.35
CA ARG A 165 22.21 5.07 1.11
C ARG A 165 22.65 4.89 -0.35
N ARG A 166 21.96 5.52 -1.30
CA ARG A 166 22.33 5.52 -2.73
C ARG A 166 23.54 6.40 -3.06
N GLY A 167 24.04 7.15 -2.07
CA GLY A 167 25.28 7.93 -2.16
C GLY A 167 25.14 9.33 -2.73
N GLY A 168 26.21 10.14 -2.57
CA GLY A 168 26.22 11.55 -2.93
C GLY A 168 26.00 11.84 -4.43
N ARG A 169 26.48 10.97 -5.32
CA ARG A 169 26.25 11.07 -6.77
C ARG A 169 24.77 10.97 -7.13
N TYR A 170 24.06 10.01 -6.53
CA TYR A 170 22.62 9.88 -6.73
C TYR A 170 21.87 11.10 -6.20
N LEU A 171 22.21 11.56 -4.98
CA LEU A 171 21.59 12.74 -4.38
C LEU A 171 21.77 14.00 -5.25
N ALA A 172 22.97 14.23 -5.78
CA ALA A 172 23.24 15.38 -6.65
C ALA A 172 22.45 15.31 -7.96
N ARG A 173 22.43 14.13 -8.62
CA ARG A 173 21.71 13.91 -9.88
C ARG A 173 20.19 14.00 -9.69
N SER A 174 19.64 13.37 -8.68
CA SER A 174 18.19 13.39 -8.38
C SER A 174 17.74 14.80 -7.96
N GLY A 175 18.53 15.49 -7.14
CA GLY A 175 18.28 16.88 -6.75
C GLY A 175 18.23 17.80 -7.97
N LEU A 176 19.26 17.75 -8.84
CA LEU A 176 19.32 18.58 -10.04
C LEU A 176 18.18 18.26 -11.03
N ALA A 177 17.88 16.97 -11.25
CA ALA A 177 16.80 16.56 -12.14
C ALA A 177 15.43 17.02 -11.62
N GLY A 178 15.17 16.82 -10.33
CA GLY A 178 13.92 17.23 -9.69
C GLY A 178 13.71 18.75 -9.67
N ILE A 179 14.76 19.54 -9.39
CA ILE A 179 14.67 21.02 -9.43
C ILE A 179 14.41 21.49 -10.87
N ARG A 180 15.13 20.93 -11.86
CA ARG A 180 14.91 21.28 -13.26
C ARG A 180 13.50 20.94 -13.73
N ASP A 181 12.97 19.81 -13.32
CA ASP A 181 11.60 19.42 -13.61
C ASP A 181 10.58 20.33 -12.93
N LEU A 182 10.79 20.66 -11.64
CA LEU A 182 9.92 21.56 -10.89
C LEU A 182 9.82 22.96 -11.54
N LEU A 183 10.95 23.51 -12.00
CA LEU A 183 11.00 24.80 -12.69
C LEU A 183 10.44 24.70 -14.12
N GLY A 184 10.74 23.62 -14.83
CA GLY A 184 10.32 23.39 -16.21
C GLY A 184 8.84 23.05 -16.37
N TYR A 185 8.27 22.34 -15.40
CA TYR A 185 6.87 21.89 -15.42
C TYR A 185 5.87 23.04 -15.66
N ARG A 186 6.05 24.17 -14.97
CA ARG A 186 5.21 25.37 -15.14
C ARG A 186 5.31 26.00 -16.55
N LEU A 187 6.35 25.66 -17.31
CA LEU A 187 6.62 26.14 -18.66
C LEU A 187 6.31 25.06 -19.73
N GLY A 188 5.62 23.98 -19.37
CA GLY A 188 5.36 22.84 -20.27
C GLY A 188 6.62 22.04 -20.66
N ARG A 189 7.70 22.14 -19.87
CA ARG A 189 9.01 21.48 -20.10
C ARG A 189 9.34 20.49 -18.98
N GLY A 190 8.34 19.74 -18.52
CA GLY A 190 8.52 18.70 -17.52
C GLY A 190 9.54 17.64 -17.97
N ARG A 191 10.17 16.98 -17.02
CA ARG A 191 11.15 15.90 -17.25
C ARG A 191 10.76 14.67 -16.45
N THR A 192 10.87 13.50 -17.06
CA THR A 192 10.63 12.21 -16.40
C THR A 192 11.94 11.49 -16.10
N VAL A 193 11.86 10.58 -15.15
CA VAL A 193 12.88 9.57 -14.84
C VAL A 193 12.18 8.20 -14.73
N PRO A 194 12.87 7.09 -14.94
CA PRO A 194 12.30 5.77 -14.70
C PRO A 194 11.82 5.61 -13.24
N ILE A 195 10.72 4.89 -13.05
CA ILE A 195 10.28 4.44 -11.72
C ILE A 195 11.29 3.41 -11.20
N VAL A 196 11.61 2.40 -12.00
CA VAL A 196 12.61 1.38 -11.65
C VAL A 196 13.72 1.34 -12.70
N GLY A 197 14.97 1.31 -12.24
CA GLY A 197 16.16 1.33 -13.09
C GLY A 197 17.26 0.42 -12.60
N GLY A 198 18.35 0.35 -13.35
CA GLY A 198 19.60 -0.28 -12.90
C GLY A 198 20.34 0.59 -11.89
N THR A 199 21.36 0.02 -11.22
CA THR A 199 22.10 0.66 -10.13
C THR A 199 22.81 1.97 -10.52
N GLU A 200 23.19 2.12 -11.79
CA GLU A 200 23.83 3.32 -12.31
C GLU A 200 22.84 4.33 -12.97
N GLU A 201 21.60 3.91 -13.14
CA GLU A 201 20.54 4.76 -13.73
C GLU A 201 20.04 5.79 -12.70
N LEU A 202 19.46 6.88 -13.19
CA LEU A 202 18.73 7.79 -12.34
C LEU A 202 17.26 7.40 -12.38
N ALA A 203 16.84 6.61 -11.41
CA ALA A 203 15.46 6.14 -11.25
C ALA A 203 14.98 6.28 -9.81
N ALA A 204 13.67 6.11 -9.57
CA ALA A 204 13.13 6.18 -8.22
C ALA A 204 13.50 4.94 -7.38
N ILE A 205 13.66 3.77 -7.99
CA ILE A 205 14.15 2.53 -7.38
C ILE A 205 15.34 2.06 -8.20
N THR A 206 16.50 1.85 -7.55
CA THR A 206 17.77 1.51 -8.23
C THR A 206 18.56 0.40 -7.54
N GLU A 207 18.03 -0.20 -6.50
CA GLU A 207 18.70 -1.23 -5.72
C GLU A 207 18.95 -2.50 -6.56
N PRO A 208 20.04 -3.22 -6.33
CA PRO A 208 20.41 -4.40 -7.12
C PRO A 208 19.28 -5.45 -7.15
N GLY A 209 18.99 -5.99 -8.33
CA GLY A 209 17.98 -7.04 -8.52
C GLY A 209 16.52 -6.56 -8.54
N THR A 210 16.23 -5.32 -8.13
CA THR A 210 14.85 -4.83 -7.98
C THR A 210 14.13 -4.58 -9.30
N LYS A 211 14.85 -4.11 -10.34
CA LYS A 211 14.25 -3.75 -11.64
C LYS A 211 13.43 -4.89 -12.25
N ARG A 212 13.99 -6.10 -12.29
CA ARG A 212 13.30 -7.26 -12.86
C ARG A 212 12.08 -7.63 -12.03
N LYS A 213 12.25 -7.75 -10.71
CA LYS A 213 11.16 -8.13 -9.78
C LYS A 213 9.99 -7.15 -9.83
N TYR A 214 10.27 -5.85 -9.90
CA TYR A 214 9.23 -4.84 -10.09
C TYR A 214 8.49 -5.01 -11.42
N LEU A 215 9.23 -5.18 -12.53
CA LEU A 215 8.65 -5.33 -13.86
C LEU A 215 7.86 -6.64 -14.02
N ASP A 216 8.22 -7.68 -13.29
CA ASP A 216 7.48 -8.95 -13.27
C ASP A 216 6.09 -8.82 -12.60
N LEU A 217 5.86 -7.77 -11.79
CA LEU A 217 4.55 -7.46 -11.18
C LEU A 217 3.64 -6.65 -12.12
N VAL A 218 4.18 -6.03 -13.16
CA VAL A 218 3.41 -5.18 -14.09
C VAL A 218 2.41 -6.03 -14.87
N ASP A 219 1.14 -5.68 -14.76
CA ASP A 219 0.08 -6.35 -15.52
C ASP A 219 0.28 -6.10 -17.02
N ARG A 220 0.15 -7.16 -17.82
CA ARG A 220 0.33 -7.11 -19.28
C ARG A 220 -0.69 -6.25 -20.01
N GLU A 221 -1.85 -6.04 -19.42
CA GLU A 221 -2.93 -5.21 -19.97
C GLU A 221 -2.85 -3.75 -19.49
N SER A 222 -1.92 -3.46 -18.55
CA SER A 222 -1.74 -2.11 -18.03
C SER A 222 -1.13 -1.16 -19.08
N THR A 223 -1.58 0.08 -19.05
CA THR A 223 -0.98 1.20 -19.81
C THR A 223 0.18 1.86 -19.07
N TRP A 224 0.61 1.29 -17.97
CA TRP A 224 1.70 1.79 -17.14
C TRP A 224 3.00 1.98 -17.94
N ARG A 225 3.68 3.06 -17.67
CA ARG A 225 4.98 3.38 -18.24
C ARG A 225 6.03 3.41 -17.13
N ASN A 226 7.21 2.89 -17.40
CA ASN A 226 8.33 2.99 -16.45
C ASN A 226 8.89 4.41 -16.39
N GLU A 227 8.05 5.37 -16.00
CA GLU A 227 8.44 6.78 -15.86
C GLU A 227 7.60 7.50 -14.80
N THR A 228 8.20 8.50 -14.18
CA THR A 228 7.55 9.46 -13.28
C THR A 228 8.22 10.82 -13.43
N PRO A 229 7.54 11.95 -13.20
CA PRO A 229 8.18 13.25 -13.17
C PRO A 229 9.36 13.29 -12.20
N ALA A 230 10.50 13.85 -12.62
CA ALA A 230 11.72 13.84 -11.80
C ALA A 230 11.57 14.57 -10.45
N ARG A 231 10.62 15.52 -10.34
CA ARG A 231 10.24 16.16 -9.07
C ARG A 231 9.68 15.19 -8.03
N SER A 232 9.18 14.02 -8.44
CA SER A 232 8.74 12.96 -7.53
C SER A 232 9.88 12.46 -6.63
N LEU A 233 11.11 12.40 -7.16
CA LEU A 233 12.28 11.99 -6.37
C LEU A 233 12.51 12.91 -5.18
N LEU A 234 12.35 14.24 -5.35
CA LEU A 234 12.50 15.22 -4.27
C LEU A 234 11.41 15.06 -3.20
N ARG A 235 10.18 14.81 -3.64
CA ARG A 235 9.02 14.66 -2.76
C ARG A 235 9.12 13.41 -1.91
N VAL A 236 9.46 12.28 -2.53
CA VAL A 236 9.64 11.00 -1.84
C VAL A 236 10.84 11.04 -0.89
N ALA A 237 11.98 11.64 -1.31
CA ALA A 237 13.16 11.77 -0.46
C ALA A 237 12.92 12.65 0.79
N ASN A 238 11.95 13.56 0.76
CA ASN A 238 11.61 14.38 1.92
C ASN A 238 10.47 13.82 2.78
N TYR A 239 9.91 12.68 2.41
CA TYR A 239 8.80 12.07 3.12
C TYR A 239 9.31 11.11 4.20
N ARG A 240 8.94 11.37 5.48
CA ARG A 240 9.52 10.73 6.67
C ARG A 240 8.46 10.36 7.70
N PRO A 241 7.61 9.37 7.43
CA PRO A 241 6.57 8.93 8.37
C PRO A 241 7.11 8.47 9.72
N VAL A 242 8.36 7.99 9.77
CA VAL A 242 9.03 7.57 11.01
C VAL A 242 9.07 8.67 12.09
N GLU A 243 9.03 9.94 11.71
CA GLU A 243 9.05 11.05 12.68
C GLU A 243 7.80 11.06 13.58
N ARG A 244 6.67 10.59 13.06
CA ARG A 244 5.36 10.61 13.72
C ARG A 244 4.86 9.24 14.17
N ILE A 245 5.65 8.18 14.02
CA ILE A 245 5.21 6.79 14.25
C ILE A 245 4.74 6.55 15.69
N ALA A 246 5.31 7.24 16.67
CA ALA A 246 4.92 7.16 18.08
C ALA A 246 3.55 7.81 18.39
N GLU A 247 2.97 8.57 17.46
CA GLU A 247 1.65 9.19 17.60
C GLU A 247 0.52 8.23 17.24
N ILE A 248 0.83 7.09 16.58
CA ILE A 248 -0.15 6.09 16.18
C ILE A 248 -0.70 5.37 17.40
N ARG A 249 -2.04 5.31 17.50
CA ARG A 249 -2.75 4.65 18.61
C ARG A 249 -3.38 3.32 18.22
N ALA A 250 -3.72 3.16 16.95
CA ALA A 250 -4.29 1.93 16.42
C ALA A 250 -3.29 0.77 16.53
N PRO A 251 -3.74 -0.46 16.77
CA PRO A 251 -2.92 -1.64 16.59
C PRO A 251 -2.27 -1.61 15.22
N THR A 252 -0.96 -1.85 15.15
CA THR A 252 -0.20 -1.69 13.91
C THR A 252 0.71 -2.88 13.70
N LEU A 253 0.54 -3.55 12.55
CA LEU A 253 1.44 -4.59 12.05
C LEU A 253 2.43 -3.99 11.06
N LEU A 254 3.71 -4.24 11.25
CA LEU A 254 4.77 -3.98 10.29
C LEU A 254 5.39 -5.31 9.83
N LEU A 255 5.36 -5.59 8.54
CA LEU A 255 6.08 -6.72 7.95
C LEU A 255 7.44 -6.24 7.43
N ALA A 256 8.53 -6.80 7.95
CA ALA A 256 9.89 -6.50 7.55
C ALA A 256 10.48 -7.68 6.76
N GLY A 257 10.99 -7.42 5.56
CA GLY A 257 11.77 -8.38 4.80
C GLY A 257 13.24 -8.31 5.21
N THR A 258 13.86 -9.43 5.64
CA THR A 258 15.27 -9.42 6.05
C THR A 258 16.23 -9.34 4.86
N ASP A 259 15.76 -9.69 3.67
CA ASP A 259 16.50 -9.63 2.41
C ASP A 259 16.12 -8.42 1.55
N ASP A 260 15.37 -7.45 2.14
CA ASP A 260 14.92 -6.24 1.46
C ASP A 260 16.08 -5.28 1.18
N ALA A 261 16.40 -5.10 -0.11
CA ALA A 261 17.45 -4.18 -0.54
C ALA A 261 17.04 -2.70 -0.51
N ILE A 262 15.73 -2.40 -0.48
CA ILE A 262 15.18 -1.03 -0.52
C ILE A 262 14.98 -0.49 0.89
N VAL A 263 14.29 -1.27 1.73
CA VAL A 263 13.96 -0.90 3.10
C VAL A 263 14.87 -1.65 4.06
N ASP A 264 15.40 -0.95 5.03
CA ASP A 264 16.22 -1.52 6.09
C ASP A 264 15.32 -2.21 7.13
N SER A 265 15.45 -3.53 7.27
CA SER A 265 14.63 -4.31 8.20
C SER A 265 14.84 -3.90 9.67
N ASP A 266 16.08 -3.54 10.07
CA ASP A 266 16.38 -3.09 11.42
C ASP A 266 15.70 -1.74 11.72
N ALA A 267 15.59 -0.88 10.71
CA ALA A 267 14.84 0.37 10.84
C ALA A 267 13.33 0.10 11.04
N VAL A 268 12.77 -0.95 10.41
CA VAL A 268 11.38 -1.35 10.61
C VAL A 268 11.16 -1.89 12.02
N VAL A 269 12.06 -2.74 12.52
CA VAL A 269 12.02 -3.25 13.90
C VAL A 269 12.09 -2.11 14.90
N SER A 270 13.07 -1.21 14.76
CA SER A 270 13.23 -0.03 15.64
C SER A 270 12.03 0.92 15.59
N ALA A 271 11.36 1.03 14.45
CA ALA A 271 10.13 1.80 14.33
C ALA A 271 8.96 1.14 15.06
N GLY A 272 8.87 -0.20 14.96
CA GLY A 272 7.86 -0.98 15.68
C GLY A 272 7.95 -0.86 17.20
N GLU A 273 9.16 -0.79 17.76
CA GLU A 273 9.39 -0.56 19.19
C GLU A 273 8.88 0.80 19.69
N ARG A 274 8.69 1.76 18.81
CA ARG A 274 8.15 3.09 19.12
C ARG A 274 6.64 3.17 19.04
N LEU A 275 5.98 2.16 18.49
CA LEU A 275 4.51 2.06 18.43
C LEU A 275 3.96 1.63 19.80
N SER A 276 2.89 2.27 20.24
CA SER A 276 2.23 1.91 21.51
C SER A 276 1.55 0.54 21.47
N ARG A 277 1.11 0.10 20.29
CA ARG A 277 0.45 -1.18 20.01
C ARG A 277 1.04 -1.78 18.72
N GLY A 278 2.36 -1.90 18.67
CA GLY A 278 3.09 -2.39 17.50
C GLY A 278 3.32 -3.89 17.53
N THR A 279 3.13 -4.55 16.41
CA THR A 279 3.58 -5.90 16.12
C THR A 279 4.53 -5.85 14.94
N VAL A 280 5.72 -6.40 15.07
CA VAL A 280 6.66 -6.52 13.95
C VAL A 280 6.85 -7.98 13.62
N VAL A 281 6.72 -8.32 12.35
CA VAL A 281 7.04 -9.66 11.84
C VAL A 281 8.19 -9.51 10.85
N SER A 282 9.34 -10.07 11.20
CA SER A 282 10.50 -10.21 10.30
C SER A 282 10.42 -11.56 9.59
N MET A 283 10.52 -11.54 8.27
CA MET A 283 10.47 -12.75 7.45
C MET A 283 11.60 -12.76 6.42
N PRO A 284 12.11 -13.95 6.01
CA PRO A 284 13.15 -14.07 4.98
C PRO A 284 12.54 -13.77 3.60
N ALA A 285 12.31 -12.49 3.32
CA ALA A 285 11.65 -11.99 2.14
C ALA A 285 12.37 -10.75 1.63
N ASP A 286 12.37 -10.53 0.33
CA ASP A 286 12.78 -9.25 -0.25
C ASP A 286 11.59 -8.28 -0.36
N HIS A 287 11.80 -7.12 -0.99
CA HIS A 287 10.79 -6.07 -1.10
C HIS A 287 9.53 -6.47 -1.88
N PHE A 288 9.62 -7.43 -2.79
CA PHE A 288 8.55 -7.80 -3.72
C PHE A 288 8.00 -9.21 -3.47
N SER A 289 8.77 -10.08 -2.85
CA SER A 289 8.39 -11.48 -2.63
C SER A 289 7.14 -11.66 -1.75
N PRO A 290 6.77 -10.74 -0.82
CA PRO A 290 5.49 -10.80 -0.12
C PRO A 290 4.25 -10.71 -1.03
N PHE A 291 4.43 -10.27 -2.27
CA PHE A 291 3.36 -10.19 -3.31
C PHE A 291 3.53 -11.27 -4.38
N GLY A 292 4.46 -12.20 -4.21
CA GLY A 292 4.81 -13.27 -5.15
C GLY A 292 5.13 -14.58 -4.43
N GLU A 293 6.42 -14.95 -4.36
CA GLU A 293 6.85 -16.26 -3.84
C GLU A 293 6.61 -16.45 -2.34
N ASP A 294 6.67 -15.38 -1.53
CA ASP A 294 6.41 -15.40 -0.08
C ASP A 294 4.99 -14.91 0.26
N PHE A 295 4.07 -14.93 -0.70
CA PHE A 295 2.71 -14.42 -0.53
C PHE A 295 1.94 -15.09 0.60
N GLU A 296 1.94 -16.43 0.65
CA GLU A 296 1.14 -17.17 1.65
C GLU A 296 1.59 -16.89 3.10
N PRO A 297 2.89 -16.95 3.47
CA PRO A 297 3.31 -16.56 4.81
C PRO A 297 3.04 -15.08 5.09
N ALA A 298 3.29 -14.17 4.13
CA ALA A 298 3.06 -12.74 4.33
C ALA A 298 1.59 -12.40 4.60
N VAL A 299 0.66 -12.94 3.80
CA VAL A 299 -0.78 -12.72 4.02
C VAL A 299 -1.30 -13.46 5.26
N GLY A 300 -0.71 -14.61 5.58
CA GLY A 300 -1.04 -15.38 6.78
C GLY A 300 -0.78 -14.57 8.08
N HIS A 301 0.35 -13.88 8.18
CA HIS A 301 0.63 -12.98 9.31
C HIS A 301 -0.35 -11.81 9.41
N GLN A 302 -0.74 -11.23 8.27
CA GLN A 302 -1.71 -10.14 8.23
C GLN A 302 -3.10 -10.59 8.68
N LEU A 303 -3.54 -11.77 8.23
CA LEU A 303 -4.82 -12.35 8.64
C LEU A 303 -4.82 -12.76 10.13
N SER A 304 -3.69 -13.24 10.64
CA SER A 304 -3.56 -13.53 12.08
C SER A 304 -3.70 -12.25 12.90
N PHE A 305 -3.01 -11.19 12.52
CA PHE A 305 -3.09 -9.89 13.16
C PHE A 305 -4.53 -9.33 13.17
N LEU A 306 -5.24 -9.40 12.03
CA LEU A 306 -6.62 -8.92 11.96
C LEU A 306 -7.56 -9.72 12.88
N ARG A 307 -7.39 -11.05 12.96
CA ARG A 307 -8.14 -11.87 13.91
C ARG A 307 -7.87 -11.46 15.35
N ASP A 308 -6.61 -11.22 15.72
CA ASP A 308 -6.24 -10.80 17.06
C ASP A 308 -6.83 -9.43 17.41
N VAL A 309 -7.10 -8.56 16.44
CA VAL A 309 -7.73 -7.25 16.64
C VAL A 309 -9.26 -7.34 16.75
N PHE A 310 -9.92 -8.13 15.90
CA PHE A 310 -11.38 -8.10 15.74
C PHE A 310 -12.13 -9.27 16.38
N ASP A 311 -11.45 -10.41 16.66
CA ASP A 311 -12.09 -11.60 17.23
C ASP A 311 -11.99 -11.65 18.78
N GLN A 312 -11.60 -10.54 19.45
CA GLN A 312 -11.47 -10.43 20.93
C GLN A 312 -12.80 -10.34 21.64
#